data_5fc11e4beca12ace935e92e726a3ae18
#
_entry.id   5fc11e4beca12ace935e92e726a3ae18
#
_cell.length_a   1.000
_cell.length_b   1.000
_cell.length_c   1.000
_cell.angle_alpha   90.00
_cell.angle_beta   90.00
_cell.angle_gamma   90.00
#
_symmetry.space_group_name_H-M   'P 1'
#
loop_
_entity.id
_entity.type
_entity.pdbx_description
1 polymer ?
#
loop_
_entity_poly.entity_id
_entity_poly.type
_entity_poly.pdbx_seq_one_letter_code
_entity_poly.pdbx_strand_id
1 'polypeptide(L)'
;MPLRLLIADDERLFRQSLRKLLESAKDIKVVAEAADGQEAALKAREKEPDIALLDVRMPKMDGIKAAKLISTVVPRTKILMLSIHDDDEKIISALKAGARGYILKDADQADFIEILRHTHAGKIHSSPYLAHLTVDRSRDHEDLPQDEREKLFSEKYGLSDLELKVLYLVAEGLSNEEISRLTCVARETIKGQLKGLFRKLRVKNRTEAAVLAVREGLN
;
A
#
# COMPACT_ATOMS: atom_id res chain seq x y z
N MET A 1 -3.70 -18.48 -18.26
CA MET A 1 -4.01 -19.17 -16.98
C MET A 1 -4.88 -18.24 -16.15
N PRO A 2 -5.80 -18.72 -15.30
CA PRO A 2 -6.61 -17.87 -14.44
C PRO A 2 -5.73 -17.19 -13.37
N LEU A 3 -6.08 -15.96 -13.00
CA LEU A 3 -5.47 -15.20 -11.91
C LEU A 3 -5.75 -15.90 -10.57
N ARG A 4 -4.70 -16.32 -9.88
CA ARG A 4 -4.77 -17.12 -8.65
C ARG A 4 -4.74 -16.24 -7.42
N LEU A 5 -5.77 -16.30 -6.60
CA LEU A 5 -5.94 -15.45 -5.43
C LEU A 5 -5.91 -16.24 -4.12
N LEU A 6 -5.27 -15.67 -3.11
CA LEU A 6 -5.46 -15.98 -1.70
C LEU A 6 -6.34 -14.88 -1.08
N ILE A 7 -7.35 -15.25 -0.30
CA ILE A 7 -8.17 -14.31 0.50
C ILE A 7 -7.92 -14.60 1.97
N ALA A 8 -7.56 -13.58 2.73
CA ALA A 8 -7.41 -13.67 4.18
C ALA A 8 -8.25 -12.59 4.87
N ASP A 9 -9.18 -13.03 5.73
CA ASP A 9 -10.10 -12.18 6.47
C ASP A 9 -10.66 -13.00 7.63
N ASP A 10 -10.87 -12.46 8.81
CA ASP A 10 -11.42 -13.21 9.94
C ASP A 10 -12.94 -13.41 9.84
N GLU A 11 -13.63 -12.56 9.07
CA GLU A 11 -15.07 -12.65 8.84
C GLU A 11 -15.40 -13.72 7.79
N ARG A 12 -15.86 -14.88 8.24
CA ARG A 12 -16.20 -16.01 7.36
C ARG A 12 -17.23 -15.65 6.27
N LEU A 13 -18.26 -14.88 6.62
CA LEU A 13 -19.31 -14.50 5.65
C LEU A 13 -18.77 -13.58 4.57
N PHE A 14 -17.91 -12.62 4.95
CA PHE A 14 -17.25 -11.74 4.00
C PHE A 14 -16.35 -12.53 3.05
N ARG A 15 -15.49 -13.42 3.56
CA ARG A 15 -14.64 -14.28 2.71
C ARG A 15 -15.46 -15.09 1.69
N GLN A 16 -16.56 -15.72 2.13
CA GLN A 16 -17.41 -16.51 1.25
C GLN A 16 -18.11 -15.66 0.18
N SER A 17 -18.55 -14.46 0.54
CA SER A 17 -19.18 -13.52 -0.39
C SER A 17 -18.16 -13.01 -1.40
N LEU A 18 -16.98 -12.60 -0.94
CA LEU A 18 -15.88 -12.13 -1.78
C LEU A 18 -15.42 -13.24 -2.75
N ARG A 19 -15.28 -14.47 -2.27
CA ARG A 19 -14.95 -15.61 -3.13
C ARG A 19 -15.98 -15.79 -4.25
N LYS A 20 -17.28 -15.82 -3.95
CA LYS A 20 -18.34 -15.95 -4.95
C LYS A 20 -18.29 -14.81 -5.97
N LEU A 21 -18.08 -13.58 -5.49
CA LEU A 21 -17.95 -12.40 -6.32
C LEU A 21 -16.77 -12.54 -7.28
N LEU A 22 -15.60 -12.91 -6.78
CA LEU A 22 -14.38 -13.02 -7.58
C LEU A 22 -14.43 -14.18 -8.59
N GLU A 23 -14.94 -15.34 -8.17
CA GLU A 23 -15.07 -16.52 -9.04
C GLU A 23 -16.22 -16.38 -10.07
N SER A 24 -17.08 -15.34 -9.98
CA SER A 24 -18.00 -15.00 -11.07
C SER A 24 -17.26 -14.52 -12.33
N ALA A 25 -16.06 -14.00 -12.20
CA ALA A 25 -15.15 -13.69 -13.30
C ALA A 25 -14.39 -14.97 -13.70
N LYS A 26 -14.61 -15.45 -14.94
CA LYS A 26 -14.06 -16.71 -15.45
C LYS A 26 -12.51 -16.78 -15.46
N ASP A 27 -11.86 -15.64 -15.41
CA ASP A 27 -10.41 -15.47 -15.42
C ASP A 27 -9.79 -15.41 -14.00
N ILE A 28 -10.60 -15.52 -12.95
CA ILE A 28 -10.15 -15.46 -11.54
C ILE A 28 -10.43 -16.78 -10.83
N LYS A 29 -9.49 -17.24 -10.00
CA LYS A 29 -9.63 -18.44 -9.19
C LYS A 29 -9.10 -18.21 -7.78
N VAL A 30 -9.93 -18.41 -6.76
CA VAL A 30 -9.49 -18.40 -5.36
C VAL A 30 -8.86 -19.74 -5.05
N VAL A 31 -7.54 -19.78 -4.84
CA VAL A 31 -6.76 -20.97 -4.59
C VAL A 31 -6.58 -21.29 -3.11
N ALA A 32 -6.80 -20.31 -2.23
CA ALA A 32 -6.77 -20.47 -0.79
C ALA A 32 -7.60 -19.40 -0.07
N GLU A 33 -8.10 -19.75 1.11
CA GLU A 33 -8.74 -18.85 2.07
C GLU A 33 -8.05 -19.01 3.43
N ALA A 34 -7.91 -17.92 4.19
CA ALA A 34 -7.33 -17.91 5.53
C ALA A 34 -8.19 -17.08 6.49
N ALA A 35 -8.22 -17.45 7.76
CA ALA A 35 -8.95 -16.72 8.79
C ALA A 35 -8.05 -15.85 9.68
N ASP A 36 -6.74 -15.93 9.49
CA ASP A 36 -5.74 -15.11 10.19
C ASP A 36 -4.46 -14.99 9.37
N GLY A 37 -3.58 -14.10 9.79
CA GLY A 37 -2.34 -13.81 9.07
C GLY A 37 -1.32 -14.95 9.08
N GLN A 38 -1.33 -15.82 10.11
CA GLN A 38 -0.44 -16.98 10.15
C GLN A 38 -0.85 -18.01 9.10
N GLU A 39 -2.15 -18.30 9.05
CA GLU A 39 -2.73 -19.18 8.05
C GLU A 39 -2.53 -18.63 6.63
N ALA A 40 -2.68 -17.31 6.47
CA ALA A 40 -2.43 -16.64 5.19
C ALA A 40 -1.00 -16.83 4.70
N ALA A 41 0.00 -16.60 5.56
CA ALA A 41 1.41 -16.77 5.21
C ALA A 41 1.76 -18.23 4.87
N LEU A 42 1.22 -19.19 5.62
CA LEU A 42 1.42 -20.61 5.35
C LEU A 42 0.84 -20.99 3.98
N LYS A 43 -0.42 -20.60 3.72
CA LYS A 43 -1.11 -20.90 2.46
C LYS A 43 -0.51 -20.17 1.27
N ALA A 44 -0.01 -18.95 1.46
CA ALA A 44 0.73 -18.23 0.42
C ALA A 44 1.97 -19.02 -0.02
N ARG A 45 2.74 -19.54 0.93
CA ARG A 45 3.92 -20.37 0.63
C ARG A 45 3.56 -21.69 -0.06
N GLU A 46 2.45 -22.35 0.33
CA GLU A 46 2.03 -23.62 -0.27
C GLU A 46 1.42 -23.46 -1.66
N LYS A 47 0.66 -22.41 -1.88
CA LYS A 47 -0.13 -22.23 -3.10
C LYS A 47 0.49 -21.27 -4.10
N GLU A 48 1.46 -20.45 -3.68
CA GLU A 48 2.10 -19.42 -4.49
C GLU A 48 1.08 -18.65 -5.35
N PRO A 49 0.13 -17.91 -4.72
CA PRO A 49 -0.88 -17.14 -5.45
C PRO A 49 -0.24 -15.97 -6.18
N ASP A 50 -0.88 -15.52 -7.27
CA ASP A 50 -0.46 -14.30 -7.96
C ASP A 50 -0.72 -13.05 -7.12
N ILE A 51 -1.87 -13.03 -6.41
CA ILE A 51 -2.24 -11.95 -5.50
C ILE A 51 -2.74 -12.53 -4.17
N ALA A 52 -2.31 -11.94 -3.06
CA ALA A 52 -2.86 -12.14 -1.73
C ALA A 52 -3.68 -10.92 -1.31
N LEU A 53 -4.97 -11.13 -1.05
CA LEU A 53 -5.89 -10.16 -0.46
C LEU A 53 -5.89 -10.36 1.05
N LEU A 54 -5.44 -9.38 1.82
CA LEU A 54 -5.27 -9.49 3.27
C LEU A 54 -6.07 -8.43 3.99
N ASP A 55 -6.98 -8.84 4.87
CA ASP A 55 -7.60 -7.89 5.79
C ASP A 55 -6.54 -7.30 6.73
N VAL A 56 -6.65 -6.00 7.04
CA VAL A 56 -5.73 -5.31 7.94
C VAL A 56 -5.82 -5.89 9.36
N ARG A 57 -7.05 -6.16 9.83
CA ARG A 57 -7.27 -6.66 11.19
C ARG A 57 -7.67 -8.12 11.19
N MET A 58 -6.78 -8.96 11.70
CA MET A 58 -7.03 -10.39 11.87
C MET A 58 -6.49 -10.85 13.24
N PRO A 59 -7.08 -11.89 13.84
CA PRO A 59 -6.56 -12.48 15.07
C PRO A 59 -5.19 -13.14 14.87
N LYS A 60 -4.49 -13.44 15.93
CA LYS A 60 -3.15 -14.08 16.00
C LYS A 60 -2.04 -13.27 15.31
N MET A 61 -2.20 -12.97 14.02
CA MET A 61 -1.30 -12.16 13.21
C MET A 61 -2.15 -11.23 12.35
N ASP A 62 -1.93 -9.92 12.47
CA ASP A 62 -2.58 -8.91 11.62
C ASP A 62 -2.09 -8.98 10.17
N GLY A 63 -2.86 -8.36 9.26
CA GLY A 63 -2.55 -8.40 7.83
C GLY A 63 -1.26 -7.68 7.45
N ILE A 64 -0.85 -6.66 8.20
CA ILE A 64 0.40 -5.93 7.92
C ILE A 64 1.61 -6.82 8.22
N LYS A 65 1.59 -7.54 9.34
CA LYS A 65 2.63 -8.53 9.66
C LYS A 65 2.63 -9.70 8.67
N ALA A 66 1.43 -10.17 8.28
CA ALA A 66 1.29 -11.20 7.25
C ALA A 66 1.86 -10.72 5.90
N ALA A 67 1.59 -9.49 5.50
CA ALA A 67 2.14 -8.88 4.29
C ALA A 67 3.68 -8.88 4.31
N LYS A 68 4.29 -8.44 5.42
CA LYS A 68 5.74 -8.45 5.57
C LYS A 68 6.33 -9.87 5.46
N LEU A 69 5.69 -10.85 6.06
CA LEU A 69 6.14 -12.24 6.00
C LEU A 69 6.00 -12.80 4.58
N ILE A 70 4.84 -12.61 3.93
CA ILE A 70 4.56 -13.10 2.58
C ILE A 70 5.51 -12.44 1.57
N SER A 71 5.74 -11.13 1.65
CA SER A 71 6.66 -10.42 0.75
C SER A 71 8.10 -10.95 0.82
N THR A 72 8.50 -11.50 1.98
CA THR A 72 9.82 -12.10 2.19
C THR A 72 9.88 -13.53 1.67
N VAL A 73 8.87 -14.36 1.98
CA VAL A 73 8.92 -15.82 1.68
C VAL A 73 8.37 -16.16 0.30
N VAL A 74 7.50 -15.33 -0.27
CA VAL A 74 6.92 -15.51 -1.61
C VAL A 74 6.93 -14.16 -2.37
N PRO A 75 8.10 -13.64 -2.75
CA PRO A 75 8.24 -12.28 -3.30
C PRO A 75 7.52 -12.05 -4.64
N ARG A 76 7.13 -13.11 -5.33
CA ARG A 76 6.33 -13.03 -6.57
C ARG A 76 4.86 -12.72 -6.31
N THR A 77 4.34 -13.07 -5.13
CA THR A 77 2.95 -12.79 -4.75
C THR A 77 2.76 -11.29 -4.51
N LYS A 78 1.86 -10.67 -5.25
CA LYS A 78 1.49 -9.27 -5.05
C LYS A 78 0.49 -9.17 -3.91
N ILE A 79 0.68 -8.23 -3.01
CA ILE A 79 -0.15 -8.10 -1.81
C ILE A 79 -1.05 -6.88 -1.94
N LEU A 80 -2.35 -7.07 -1.74
CA LEU A 80 -3.34 -6.01 -1.62
C LEU A 80 -4.01 -6.09 -0.26
N MET A 81 -4.10 -4.96 0.42
CA MET A 81 -4.79 -4.90 1.71
C MET A 81 -6.27 -4.65 1.53
N LEU A 82 -7.10 -5.25 2.38
CA LEU A 82 -8.52 -5.00 2.50
C LEU A 82 -8.81 -4.21 3.78
N SER A 83 -9.66 -3.20 3.73
CA SER A 83 -10.08 -2.47 4.93
C SER A 83 -11.45 -1.85 4.80
N ILE A 84 -12.07 -1.57 5.94
CA ILE A 84 -13.34 -0.84 6.05
C ILE A 84 -13.09 0.69 6.07
N HIS A 85 -11.90 1.14 6.49
CA HIS A 85 -11.58 2.55 6.68
C HIS A 85 -10.26 2.92 6.01
N ASP A 86 -10.20 4.14 5.48
CA ASP A 86 -9.02 4.82 4.99
C ASP A 86 -8.18 5.42 6.15
N ASP A 87 -7.57 4.54 6.92
CA ASP A 87 -6.65 4.90 8.01
C ASP A 87 -5.25 5.09 7.42
N ASP A 88 -4.87 6.36 7.23
CA ASP A 88 -3.61 6.76 6.58
C ASP A 88 -2.37 6.09 7.18
N GLU A 89 -2.30 5.93 8.50
CA GLU A 89 -1.15 5.32 9.17
C GLU A 89 -1.02 3.83 8.86
N LYS A 90 -2.16 3.14 8.75
CA LYS A 90 -2.18 1.71 8.40
C LYS A 90 -1.86 1.48 6.93
N ILE A 91 -2.32 2.37 6.05
CA ILE A 91 -1.98 2.32 4.62
C ILE A 91 -0.46 2.43 4.44
N ILE A 92 0.16 3.43 5.06
CA ILE A 92 1.62 3.62 5.01
C ILE A 92 2.35 2.39 5.56
N SER A 93 1.92 1.89 6.72
CA SER A 93 2.53 0.71 7.34
C SER A 93 2.42 -0.54 6.46
N ALA A 94 1.28 -0.72 5.78
CA ALA A 94 1.06 -1.83 4.85
C ALA A 94 1.97 -1.73 3.61
N LEU A 95 2.14 -0.53 3.05
CA LEU A 95 3.04 -0.30 1.92
C LEU A 95 4.50 -0.60 2.28
N LYS A 96 4.96 -0.17 3.47
CA LYS A 96 6.29 -0.52 4.01
C LYS A 96 6.46 -2.03 4.22
N ALA A 97 5.37 -2.72 4.58
CA ALA A 97 5.36 -4.18 4.71
C ALA A 97 5.39 -4.92 3.36
N GLY A 98 5.38 -4.21 2.23
CA GLY A 98 5.45 -4.80 0.89
C GLY A 98 4.10 -4.93 0.18
N ALA A 99 3.02 -4.35 0.72
CA ALA A 99 1.76 -4.28 -0.01
C ALA A 99 1.90 -3.42 -1.27
N ARG A 100 1.23 -3.83 -2.35
CA ARG A 100 1.21 -3.11 -3.64
C ARG A 100 0.06 -2.12 -3.73
N GLY A 101 -0.92 -2.25 -2.86
CA GLY A 101 -2.09 -1.39 -2.83
C GLY A 101 -3.05 -1.77 -1.72
N TYR A 102 -4.18 -1.08 -1.75
CA TYR A 102 -5.19 -1.10 -0.71
C TYR A 102 -6.58 -1.02 -1.35
N ILE A 103 -7.52 -1.82 -0.92
CA ILE A 103 -8.89 -1.84 -1.43
C ILE A 103 -9.84 -1.67 -0.26
N LEU A 104 -10.81 -0.78 -0.41
CA LEU A 104 -11.91 -0.67 0.55
C LEU A 104 -12.88 -1.85 0.39
N LYS A 105 -13.37 -2.41 1.49
CA LYS A 105 -14.31 -3.55 1.49
C LYS A 105 -15.69 -3.19 0.92
N ASP A 106 -16.01 -1.89 0.82
CA ASP A 106 -17.23 -1.34 0.22
C ASP A 106 -17.05 -0.93 -1.25
N ALA A 107 -15.89 -1.20 -1.85
CA ALA A 107 -15.66 -0.93 -3.27
C ALA A 107 -16.62 -1.72 -4.16
N ASP A 108 -17.07 -1.09 -5.26
CA ASP A 108 -17.92 -1.74 -6.25
C ASP A 108 -17.26 -2.97 -6.87
N GLN A 109 -18.06 -4.00 -7.19
CA GLN A 109 -17.57 -5.25 -7.76
C GLN A 109 -16.71 -5.05 -9.02
N ALA A 110 -17.14 -4.15 -9.90
CA ALA A 110 -16.42 -3.89 -11.15
C ALA A 110 -15.03 -3.32 -10.88
N ASP A 111 -14.94 -2.33 -9.99
CA ASP A 111 -13.70 -1.69 -9.58
C ASP A 111 -12.77 -2.71 -8.90
N PHE A 112 -13.31 -3.56 -8.03
CA PHE A 112 -12.54 -4.59 -7.34
C PHE A 112 -11.84 -5.55 -8.32
N ILE A 113 -12.57 -6.06 -9.30
CA ILE A 113 -12.04 -6.97 -10.32
C ILE A 113 -11.02 -6.25 -11.22
N GLU A 114 -11.28 -4.99 -11.57
CA GLU A 114 -10.37 -4.18 -12.37
C GLU A 114 -9.04 -3.93 -11.65
N ILE A 115 -9.07 -3.60 -10.37
CA ILE A 115 -7.87 -3.43 -9.53
C ILE A 115 -7.02 -4.71 -9.55
N LEU A 116 -7.65 -5.87 -9.36
CA LEU A 116 -6.94 -7.15 -9.37
C LEU A 116 -6.24 -7.41 -10.70
N ARG A 117 -6.93 -7.17 -11.82
CA ARG A 117 -6.36 -7.34 -13.16
C ARG A 117 -5.21 -6.39 -13.43
N HIS A 118 -5.36 -5.12 -13.06
CA HIS A 118 -4.31 -4.11 -13.19
C HIS A 118 -3.11 -4.45 -12.30
N THR A 119 -3.34 -4.82 -11.06
CA THR A 119 -2.27 -5.26 -10.15
C THR A 119 -1.54 -6.49 -10.72
N HIS A 120 -2.27 -7.48 -11.26
CA HIS A 120 -1.67 -8.64 -11.89
C HIS A 120 -0.84 -8.29 -13.12
N ALA A 121 -1.31 -7.36 -13.93
CA ALA A 121 -0.59 -6.89 -15.13
C ALA A 121 0.59 -5.95 -14.83
N GLY A 122 0.83 -5.59 -13.57
CA GLY A 122 1.83 -4.59 -13.18
C GLY A 122 1.47 -3.15 -13.59
N LYS A 123 0.20 -2.91 -13.93
CA LYS A 123 -0.28 -1.58 -14.31
C LYS A 123 -0.79 -0.83 -13.07
N ILE A 124 -0.59 0.48 -13.05
CA ILE A 124 -1.20 1.36 -12.06
C ILE A 124 -2.69 1.49 -12.37
N HIS A 125 -3.55 1.31 -11.36
CA HIS A 125 -4.98 1.51 -11.56
C HIS A 125 -5.30 2.99 -11.78
N SER A 126 -6.16 3.29 -12.76
CA SER A 126 -6.52 4.65 -13.15
C SER A 126 -7.71 5.25 -12.39
N SER A 127 -8.26 4.57 -11.38
CA SER A 127 -9.28 5.17 -10.52
C SER A 127 -8.68 6.33 -9.73
N PRO A 128 -9.30 7.52 -9.69
CA PRO A 128 -8.79 8.69 -8.97
C PRO A 128 -8.48 8.42 -7.49
N TYR A 129 -9.22 7.49 -6.86
CA TYR A 129 -9.02 7.11 -5.47
C TYR A 129 -7.92 6.04 -5.29
N LEU A 130 -7.74 5.16 -6.27
CA LEU A 130 -6.86 3.99 -6.20
C LEU A 130 -5.53 4.20 -6.96
N ALA A 131 -5.47 5.12 -7.91
CA ALA A 131 -4.23 5.54 -8.55
C ALA A 131 -3.20 6.08 -7.54
N HIS A 132 -3.67 6.52 -6.39
CA HIS A 132 -2.85 7.04 -5.31
C HIS A 132 -2.35 5.96 -4.34
N LEU A 133 -2.94 4.76 -4.36
CA LEU A 133 -2.67 3.68 -3.40
C LEU A 133 -1.88 2.50 -3.98
N THR A 134 -1.76 2.40 -5.30
CA THR A 134 -0.95 1.37 -5.94
C THR A 134 0.49 1.83 -6.07
N VAL A 135 1.37 1.24 -5.28
CA VAL A 135 2.82 1.44 -5.41
C VAL A 135 3.33 0.54 -6.52
N ASP A 136 3.50 1.11 -7.71
CA ASP A 136 4.35 0.47 -8.72
C ASP A 136 5.80 0.81 -8.36
N ARG A 137 6.53 -0.17 -7.84
CA ARG A 137 7.98 -0.07 -7.75
C ARG A 137 8.50 -0.19 -9.19
N SER A 138 8.52 0.91 -9.91
CA SER A 138 9.29 1.01 -11.14
C SER A 138 10.76 0.83 -10.76
N ARG A 139 11.38 -0.23 -11.28
CA ARG A 139 12.77 -0.64 -11.01
C ARG A 139 13.83 0.38 -11.44
N ASP A 140 13.42 1.49 -12.01
CA ASP A 140 14.31 2.45 -12.66
C ASP A 140 15.21 3.25 -11.68
N HIS A 141 14.97 3.16 -10.36
CA HIS A 141 15.76 3.87 -9.35
C HIS A 141 16.28 2.97 -8.20
N GLU A 142 16.04 1.65 -8.22
CA GLU A 142 16.52 0.75 -7.14
C GLU A 142 18.06 0.64 -7.13
N ASP A 143 18.74 0.94 -8.24
CA ASP A 143 20.19 0.83 -8.38
C ASP A 143 20.96 2.12 -8.01
N LEU A 144 20.25 3.22 -7.73
CA LEU A 144 20.91 4.47 -7.35
C LEU A 144 21.13 4.56 -5.82
N PRO A 145 22.26 5.11 -5.37
CA PRO A 145 22.49 5.46 -3.97
C PRO A 145 21.37 6.35 -3.42
N GLN A 146 21.06 6.22 -2.13
CA GLN A 146 19.95 6.97 -1.51
C GLN A 146 20.11 8.48 -1.69
N ASP A 147 21.34 9.01 -1.50
CA ASP A 147 21.65 10.44 -1.64
C ASP A 147 21.36 10.98 -3.06
N GLU A 148 21.62 10.17 -4.08
CA GLU A 148 21.31 10.56 -5.47
C GLU A 148 19.80 10.55 -5.75
N ARG A 149 19.08 9.59 -5.20
CA ARG A 149 17.59 9.55 -5.29
C ARG A 149 16.97 10.76 -4.61
N GLU A 150 17.42 11.10 -3.41
CA GLU A 150 16.96 12.27 -2.66
C GLU A 150 17.19 13.56 -3.43
N LYS A 151 18.38 13.72 -4.00
CA LYS A 151 18.75 14.89 -4.79
C LYS A 151 17.86 15.02 -6.03
N LEU A 152 17.73 13.95 -6.81
CA LEU A 152 16.88 13.93 -8.01
C LEU A 152 15.42 14.25 -7.68
N PHE A 153 14.90 13.67 -6.59
CA PHE A 153 13.54 13.92 -6.15
C PHE A 153 13.35 15.39 -5.71
N SER A 154 14.28 15.93 -4.92
CA SER A 154 14.23 17.33 -4.49
C SER A 154 14.31 18.30 -5.66
N GLU A 155 15.16 18.04 -6.64
CA GLU A 155 15.25 18.84 -7.87
C GLU A 155 13.96 18.76 -8.70
N LYS A 156 13.42 17.56 -8.89
CA LYS A 156 12.18 17.31 -9.67
C LYS A 156 10.98 18.07 -9.13
N TYR A 157 10.83 18.15 -7.80
CA TYR A 157 9.68 18.80 -7.15
C TYR A 157 9.98 20.16 -6.53
N GLY A 158 11.22 20.63 -6.61
CA GLY A 158 11.67 21.92 -6.05
C GLY A 158 11.55 21.96 -4.52
N LEU A 159 11.93 20.86 -3.84
CA LEU A 159 11.86 20.75 -2.39
C LEU A 159 13.11 21.33 -1.71
N SER A 160 12.90 22.02 -0.60
CA SER A 160 13.97 22.36 0.33
C SER A 160 14.32 21.14 1.22
N ASP A 161 15.51 21.16 1.86
CA ASP A 161 15.96 20.11 2.78
C ASP A 161 14.94 19.88 3.91
N LEU A 162 14.32 20.93 4.40
CA LEU A 162 13.28 20.83 5.44
C LEU A 162 11.99 20.16 4.90
N GLU A 163 11.57 20.51 3.69
CA GLU A 163 10.41 19.88 3.05
C GLU A 163 10.66 18.40 2.76
N LEU A 164 11.86 18.05 2.31
CA LEU A 164 12.24 16.66 2.12
C LEU A 164 12.24 15.91 3.46
N LYS A 165 12.84 16.48 4.50
CA LYS A 165 12.81 15.90 5.86
C LYS A 165 11.40 15.71 6.40
N VAL A 166 10.52 16.71 6.21
CA VAL A 166 9.11 16.61 6.59
C VAL A 166 8.42 15.49 5.80
N LEU A 167 8.72 15.35 4.51
CA LEU A 167 8.17 14.27 3.68
C LEU A 167 8.60 12.88 4.18
N TYR A 168 9.85 12.71 4.59
CA TYR A 168 10.33 11.48 5.23
C TYR A 168 9.52 11.14 6.47
N LEU A 169 9.36 12.11 7.37
CA LEU A 169 8.61 11.91 8.61
C LEU A 169 7.11 11.62 8.34
N VAL A 170 6.57 12.17 7.25
CA VAL A 170 5.24 11.82 6.75
C VAL A 170 5.20 10.38 6.24
N ALA A 171 6.20 9.95 5.48
CA ALA A 171 6.32 8.57 5.01
C ALA A 171 6.55 7.58 6.16
N GLU A 172 7.18 8.02 7.27
CA GLU A 172 7.29 7.25 8.51
C GLU A 172 5.97 7.12 9.28
N GLY A 173 4.90 7.82 8.86
CA GLY A 173 3.60 7.78 9.53
C GLY A 173 3.46 8.70 10.74
N LEU A 174 4.44 9.58 11.00
CA LEU A 174 4.45 10.44 12.20
C LEU A 174 3.37 11.52 12.11
N SER A 175 2.69 11.80 13.21
CA SER A 175 1.72 12.90 13.34
C SER A 175 2.40 14.27 13.22
N ASN A 176 1.62 15.32 12.95
CA ASN A 176 2.16 16.70 12.89
C ASN A 176 2.82 17.14 14.19
N GLU A 177 2.38 16.59 15.32
CA GLU A 177 2.95 16.88 16.64
C GLU A 177 4.32 16.22 16.81
N GLU A 178 4.48 14.99 16.36
CA GLU A 178 5.76 14.28 16.37
C GLU A 178 6.76 14.92 15.39
N ILE A 179 6.32 15.30 14.20
CA ILE A 179 7.12 16.05 13.22
C ILE A 179 7.58 17.38 13.81
N SER A 180 6.67 18.12 14.45
CA SER A 180 6.98 19.39 15.14
C SER A 180 8.09 19.19 16.19
N ARG A 181 7.99 18.16 17.00
CA ARG A 181 9.02 17.83 18.03
C ARG A 181 10.37 17.49 17.40
N LEU A 182 10.39 16.66 16.37
CA LEU A 182 11.63 16.19 15.74
C LEU A 182 12.34 17.25 14.87
N THR A 183 11.55 18.19 14.33
CA THR A 183 12.09 19.28 13.49
C THR A 183 12.36 20.55 14.27
N CYS A 184 11.94 20.63 15.54
CA CYS A 184 11.97 21.86 16.36
C CYS A 184 11.19 23.03 15.69
N VAL A 185 10.15 22.74 14.90
CA VAL A 185 9.31 23.70 14.17
C VAL A 185 7.90 23.69 14.77
N ALA A 186 7.30 24.86 14.98
CA ALA A 186 5.95 24.95 15.59
C ALA A 186 4.92 24.15 14.74
N ARG A 187 3.99 23.46 15.42
CA ARG A 187 2.96 22.59 14.81
C ARG A 187 2.16 23.28 13.71
N GLU A 188 1.77 24.55 13.93
CA GLU A 188 1.05 25.32 12.91
C GLU A 188 1.91 25.61 11.68
N THR A 189 3.21 25.81 11.85
CA THR A 189 4.16 25.94 10.75
C THR A 189 4.29 24.65 9.96
N ILE A 190 4.38 23.48 10.64
CA ILE A 190 4.38 22.17 9.99
C ILE A 190 3.11 21.97 9.16
N LYS A 191 1.95 22.34 9.70
CA LYS A 191 0.67 22.27 8.96
C LYS A 191 0.70 23.13 7.69
N GLY A 192 1.26 24.35 7.79
CA GLY A 192 1.45 25.22 6.62
C GLY A 192 2.44 24.64 5.60
N GLN A 193 3.57 24.09 6.06
CA GLN A 193 4.56 23.44 5.21
C GLN A 193 4.00 22.20 4.49
N LEU A 194 3.22 21.37 5.17
CA LEU A 194 2.56 20.22 4.54
C LEU A 194 1.62 20.65 3.41
N LYS A 195 0.86 21.72 3.61
CA LYS A 195 0.00 22.27 2.54
C LYS A 195 0.82 22.73 1.32
N GLY A 196 1.96 23.38 1.56
CA GLY A 196 2.90 23.80 0.51
C GLY A 196 3.53 22.61 -0.20
N LEU A 197 3.97 21.61 0.56
CA LEU A 197 4.56 20.36 0.10
C LEU A 197 3.59 19.57 -0.79
N PHE A 198 2.34 19.37 -0.36
CA PHE A 198 1.33 18.66 -1.15
C PHE A 198 1.07 19.34 -2.50
N ARG A 199 1.08 20.68 -2.54
CA ARG A 199 0.96 21.43 -3.79
C ARG A 199 2.16 21.22 -4.71
N LYS A 200 3.40 21.23 -4.20
CA LYS A 200 4.63 20.97 -4.98
C LYS A 200 4.64 19.55 -5.53
N LEU A 201 4.28 18.58 -4.71
CA LEU A 201 4.18 17.17 -5.09
C LEU A 201 2.98 16.85 -6.00
N ARG A 202 2.04 17.79 -6.15
CA ARG A 202 0.76 17.63 -6.87
C ARG A 202 -0.11 16.50 -6.30
N VAL A 203 -0.11 16.36 -4.99
CA VAL A 203 -0.90 15.38 -4.24
C VAL A 203 -1.99 16.07 -3.42
N LYS A 204 -3.08 15.37 -3.14
CA LYS A 204 -4.27 15.94 -2.49
C LYS A 204 -4.22 15.86 -0.97
N ASN A 205 -3.54 14.87 -0.42
CA ASN A 205 -3.53 14.56 1.00
C ASN A 205 -2.21 13.95 1.46
N ARG A 206 -2.11 13.69 2.76
CA ARG A 206 -0.94 13.13 3.42
C ARG A 206 -0.60 11.72 2.94
N THR A 207 -1.61 10.88 2.74
CA THR A 207 -1.44 9.50 2.27
C THR A 207 -0.80 9.48 0.89
N GLU A 208 -1.30 10.30 -0.03
CA GLU A 208 -0.73 10.43 -1.37
C GLU A 208 0.73 10.87 -1.32
N ALA A 209 1.08 11.81 -0.44
CA ALA A 209 2.45 12.26 -0.27
C ALA A 209 3.36 11.13 0.25
N ALA A 210 2.90 10.36 1.24
CA ALA A 210 3.61 9.23 1.79
C ALA A 210 3.81 8.10 0.75
N VAL A 211 2.76 7.77 0.01
CA VAL A 211 2.81 6.78 -1.08
C VAL A 211 3.80 7.19 -2.15
N LEU A 212 3.79 8.47 -2.55
CA LEU A 212 4.74 9.00 -3.52
C LEU A 212 6.19 8.88 -3.01
N ALA A 213 6.45 9.23 -1.76
CA ALA A 213 7.77 9.12 -1.15
C ALA A 213 8.27 7.66 -1.15
N VAL A 214 7.44 6.71 -0.68
CA VAL A 214 7.77 5.28 -0.66
C VAL A 214 8.01 4.73 -2.08
N ARG A 215 7.20 5.15 -3.04
CA ARG A 215 7.33 4.77 -4.45
C ARG A 215 8.66 5.20 -5.06
N GLU A 216 9.09 6.41 -4.77
CA GLU A 216 10.35 6.97 -5.29
C GLU A 216 11.57 6.51 -4.45
N GLY A 217 11.37 5.58 -3.51
CA GLY A 217 12.44 4.99 -2.70
C GLY A 217 12.99 5.92 -1.61
N LEU A 218 12.17 6.88 -1.18
CA LEU A 218 12.46 7.80 -0.09
C LEU A 218 11.90 7.21 1.22
N ASN A 219 12.59 6.24 1.83
CA ASN A 219 12.18 5.59 3.09
C ASN A 219 13.37 4.99 3.84
#